data_13a67b7cee080bfeb2572b4464b79d9e
#
_entry.id   13a67b7cee080bfeb2572b4464b79d9e
#
_cell.length_a   1.000
_cell.length_b   1.000
_cell.length_c   1.000
_cell.angle_alpha   90.00
_cell.angle_beta   90.00
_cell.angle_gamma   90.00
#
_symmetry.space_group_name_H-M   'P 1'
#
loop_
_entity.id
_entity.type
_entity.pdbx_description
1 polymer ?
#
loop_
_entity_poly.entity_id
_entity_poly.type
_entity_poly.pdbx_seq_one_letter_code
_entity_poly.pdbx_strand_id
1 'polypeptide(L)'
;MKFFTEISAVACVVLAATACGGFDGAERRIINGGEGEIMRVLTIADRDDTLFLRRISAPLDRKAVESDDFAVLRRRMLATVRNPRNEGVGIAAPQVGISRRMVAVQRFDKAGEPFEFYINPEIVSASDDVAEGPEGCLSVDGVRGSVARSRRIELRYRTERFADTTETVEGFTAVIFQHEIDHLDGILFIDRMKSAEN
;
A
#
# COMPACT_ATOMS: atom_id res chain seq x y z
N MET A 1 -18.70 -47.38 30.74
CA MET A 1 -17.31 -47.00 30.39
C MET A 1 -17.42 -45.77 29.51
N LYS A 2 -17.19 -44.56 30.06
CA LYS A 2 -17.28 -43.25 29.34
C LYS A 2 -15.87 -42.83 29.00
N PHE A 3 -15.54 -42.76 27.71
CA PHE A 3 -14.28 -42.19 27.24
C PHE A 3 -14.46 -40.69 27.12
N PHE A 4 -13.73 -39.95 27.97
CA PHE A 4 -13.52 -38.51 27.81
C PHE A 4 -12.37 -38.31 26.83
N THR A 5 -12.66 -37.67 25.71
CA THR A 5 -11.66 -37.19 24.74
C THR A 5 -11.26 -35.78 25.17
N GLU A 6 -10.04 -35.62 25.66
CA GLU A 6 -9.46 -34.30 25.92
C GLU A 6 -9.09 -33.63 24.60
N ILE A 7 -9.70 -32.51 24.31
CA ILE A 7 -9.34 -31.63 23.20
C ILE A 7 -8.26 -30.69 23.71
N SER A 8 -7.02 -30.96 23.32
CA SER A 8 -5.88 -30.09 23.62
C SER A 8 -5.97 -28.82 22.74
N ALA A 9 -6.27 -27.71 23.36
CA ALA A 9 -6.25 -26.39 22.71
C ALA A 9 -4.79 -25.96 22.53
N VAL A 10 -4.29 -26.00 21.31
CA VAL A 10 -2.99 -25.40 20.97
C VAL A 10 -3.18 -23.90 20.91
N ALA A 11 -2.76 -23.22 21.96
CA ALA A 11 -2.70 -21.77 21.98
C ALA A 11 -1.57 -21.31 21.06
N CYS A 12 -1.95 -20.76 19.91
CA CYS A 12 -1.01 -20.07 19.00
C CYS A 12 -0.58 -18.77 19.67
N VAL A 13 0.58 -18.78 20.32
CA VAL A 13 1.20 -17.57 20.88
C VAL A 13 1.75 -16.77 19.70
N VAL A 14 1.00 -15.78 19.25
CA VAL A 14 1.50 -14.73 18.37
C VAL A 14 2.45 -13.88 19.19
N LEU A 15 3.77 -14.11 19.05
CA LEU A 15 4.78 -13.20 19.56
C LEU A 15 4.62 -11.87 18.81
N ALA A 16 3.91 -10.92 19.40
CA ALA A 16 3.99 -9.54 19.01
C ALA A 16 5.42 -9.06 19.33
N ALA A 17 6.27 -9.05 18.30
CA ALA A 17 7.54 -8.36 18.41
C ALA A 17 7.22 -6.89 18.73
N THR A 18 7.55 -6.46 19.94
CA THR A 18 7.53 -5.05 20.33
C THR A 18 8.59 -4.34 19.49
N ALA A 19 8.20 -3.91 18.30
CA ALA A 19 9.03 -3.06 17.46
C ALA A 19 9.26 -1.77 18.23
N CYS A 20 10.50 -1.49 18.62
CA CYS A 20 10.93 -0.13 18.98
C CYS A 20 10.43 0.79 17.86
N GLY A 21 9.51 1.73 18.17
CA GLY A 21 8.86 2.57 17.18
C GLY A 21 9.86 3.24 16.23
N GLY A 22 9.41 3.52 15.00
CA GLY A 22 10.23 4.05 13.92
C GLY A 22 10.57 2.99 12.86
N PHE A 23 11.41 3.39 11.89
CA PHE A 23 11.94 2.46 10.88
C PHE A 23 13.05 1.58 11.47
N ASP A 24 13.05 0.31 11.10
CA ASP A 24 14.12 -0.61 11.51
C ASP A 24 15.41 -0.42 10.67
N GLY A 25 16.48 -1.16 11.04
CA GLY A 25 17.77 -1.03 10.38
C GLY A 25 17.78 -1.49 8.92
N ALA A 26 16.90 -2.43 8.53
CA ALA A 26 16.77 -2.86 7.13
C ALA A 26 16.03 -1.82 6.32
N GLU A 27 14.92 -1.30 6.84
CA GLU A 27 14.16 -0.22 6.22
C GLU A 27 15.03 1.04 6.02
N ARG A 28 15.82 1.44 7.03
CA ARG A 28 16.73 2.58 6.92
C ARG A 28 17.79 2.40 5.84
N ARG A 29 18.32 1.19 5.65
CA ARG A 29 19.25 0.91 4.56
C ARG A 29 18.61 1.09 3.19
N ILE A 30 17.34 0.71 3.03
CA ILE A 30 16.59 0.91 1.78
C ILE A 30 16.27 2.40 1.59
N ILE A 31 15.78 3.06 2.63
CA ILE A 31 15.40 4.48 2.59
C ILE A 31 16.58 5.37 2.22
N ASN A 32 17.75 5.14 2.83
CA ASN A 32 18.94 5.98 2.68
C ASN A 32 19.96 5.41 1.72
N GLY A 33 19.75 4.19 1.22
CA GLY A 33 20.67 3.52 0.31
C GLY A 33 20.38 3.80 -1.16
N GLY A 34 21.31 3.34 -2.02
CA GLY A 34 21.22 3.50 -3.47
C GLY A 34 21.71 4.86 -3.97
N GLU A 35 21.95 4.94 -5.28
CA GLU A 35 22.33 6.18 -5.94
C GLU A 35 21.08 6.93 -6.44
N GLY A 36 20.97 8.22 -6.12
CA GLY A 36 19.92 9.10 -6.59
C GLY A 36 18.59 9.00 -5.84
N GLU A 37 17.60 9.68 -6.38
CA GLU A 37 16.27 9.85 -5.76
C GLU A 37 15.29 8.70 -6.07
N ILE A 38 15.50 7.98 -7.18
CA ILE A 38 14.59 6.93 -7.64
C ILE A 38 14.90 5.63 -6.90
N MET A 39 13.88 5.03 -6.32
CA MET A 39 13.97 3.73 -5.64
C MET A 39 13.75 2.58 -6.63
N ARG A 40 14.32 1.42 -6.33
CA ARG A 40 13.97 0.18 -7.04
C ARG A 40 12.51 -0.15 -6.77
N VAL A 41 11.75 -0.39 -7.82
CA VAL A 41 10.39 -0.93 -7.72
C VAL A 41 10.49 -2.46 -7.68
N LEU A 42 9.85 -3.07 -6.71
CA LEU A 42 9.74 -4.53 -6.59
C LEU A 42 8.71 -5.04 -7.59
N THR A 43 8.99 -6.17 -8.26
CA THR A 43 8.10 -6.73 -9.27
C THR A 43 7.85 -8.23 -9.06
N ILE A 44 6.70 -8.71 -9.54
CA ILE A 44 6.37 -10.14 -9.47
C ILE A 44 7.22 -11.02 -10.40
N ALA A 45 8.05 -10.45 -11.25
CA ALA A 45 9.03 -11.17 -12.05
C ALA A 45 10.13 -11.81 -11.18
N ASP A 46 10.36 -11.25 -9.98
CA ASP A 46 11.26 -11.78 -8.98
C ASP A 46 10.46 -12.47 -7.85
N ARG A 47 10.91 -13.67 -7.44
CA ARG A 47 10.23 -14.47 -6.41
C ARG A 47 10.29 -13.81 -5.03
N ASP A 48 11.43 -13.25 -4.65
CA ASP A 48 11.62 -12.65 -3.32
C ASP A 48 10.83 -11.35 -3.23
N ASP A 49 10.80 -10.56 -4.30
CA ASP A 49 9.93 -9.40 -4.43
C ASP A 49 8.46 -9.79 -4.30
N THR A 50 8.03 -10.86 -5.00
CA THR A 50 6.66 -11.37 -4.90
C THR A 50 6.31 -11.72 -3.46
N LEU A 51 7.17 -12.45 -2.76
CA LEU A 51 6.95 -12.80 -1.35
C LEU A 51 6.90 -11.56 -0.45
N PHE A 52 7.66 -10.53 -0.78
CA PHE A 52 7.62 -9.26 -0.04
C PHE A 52 6.33 -8.49 -0.32
N LEU A 53 5.94 -8.33 -1.57
CA LEU A 53 4.73 -7.62 -2.01
C LEU A 53 3.43 -8.26 -1.46
N ARG A 54 3.47 -9.54 -1.11
CA ARG A 54 2.34 -10.30 -0.53
C ARG A 54 2.22 -10.17 0.99
N ARG A 55 3.07 -9.39 1.63
CA ARG A 55 3.01 -9.16 3.08
C ARG A 55 1.98 -8.10 3.43
N ILE A 56 1.30 -8.30 4.55
CA ILE A 56 0.49 -7.24 5.16
C ILE A 56 1.44 -6.22 5.77
N SER A 57 1.29 -4.96 5.37
CA SER A 57 2.14 -3.86 5.81
C SER A 57 1.80 -3.43 7.24
N ALA A 58 2.84 -3.20 8.05
CA ALA A 58 2.69 -2.71 9.41
C ALA A 58 2.34 -1.21 9.44
N PRO A 59 1.56 -0.73 10.42
CA PRO A 59 1.30 0.68 10.57
C PRO A 59 2.57 1.47 10.87
N LEU A 60 2.61 2.73 10.42
CA LEU A 60 3.58 3.72 10.86
C LEU A 60 3.15 4.32 12.19
N ASP A 61 4.08 4.49 13.10
CA ASP A 61 3.88 5.23 14.32
C ASP A 61 4.33 6.70 14.19
N ARG A 62 4.04 7.52 15.19
CA ARG A 62 4.41 8.94 15.22
C ARG A 62 5.93 9.12 15.10
N LYS A 63 6.72 8.29 15.78
CA LYS A 63 8.18 8.38 15.76
C LYS A 63 8.77 8.15 14.37
N ALA A 64 8.18 7.21 13.61
CA ALA A 64 8.55 7.01 12.21
C ALA A 64 8.25 8.26 11.37
N VAL A 65 7.05 8.81 11.50
CA VAL A 65 6.58 9.95 10.68
C VAL A 65 7.34 11.25 11.01
N GLU A 66 7.76 11.44 12.24
CA GLU A 66 8.53 12.62 12.67
C GLU A 66 10.05 12.47 12.42
N SER A 67 10.51 11.36 11.82
CA SER A 67 11.92 11.11 11.55
C SER A 67 12.41 11.71 10.22
N ASP A 68 13.71 11.97 10.13
CA ASP A 68 14.36 12.38 8.86
C ASP A 68 14.21 11.27 7.80
N ASP A 69 14.22 10.00 8.20
CA ASP A 69 14.03 8.86 7.31
C ASP A 69 12.67 8.93 6.60
N PHE A 70 11.62 9.38 7.27
CA PHE A 70 10.31 9.56 6.65
C PHE A 70 10.35 10.64 5.55
N ALA A 71 11.00 11.76 5.81
CA ALA A 71 11.14 12.83 4.82
C ALA A 71 11.92 12.34 3.58
N VAL A 72 12.97 11.54 3.79
CA VAL A 72 13.73 10.91 2.70
C VAL A 72 12.87 9.92 1.93
N LEU A 73 12.17 9.00 2.62
CA LEU A 73 11.29 8.01 1.99
C LEU A 73 10.23 8.68 1.12
N ARG A 74 9.53 9.69 1.68
CA ARG A 74 8.50 10.45 0.97
C ARG A 74 9.02 11.09 -0.31
N ARG A 75 10.16 11.78 -0.23
CA ARG A 75 10.80 12.42 -1.39
C ARG A 75 11.15 11.40 -2.46
N ARG A 76 11.75 10.28 -2.07
CA ARG A 76 12.18 9.23 -2.99
C ARG A 76 11.01 8.46 -3.61
N MET A 77 9.97 8.16 -2.84
CA MET A 77 8.74 7.57 -3.39
C MET A 77 8.11 8.48 -4.44
N LEU A 78 8.03 9.78 -4.17
CA LEU A 78 7.51 10.76 -5.12
C LEU A 78 8.35 10.83 -6.39
N ALA A 79 9.69 10.86 -6.28
CA ALA A 79 10.58 10.83 -7.42
C ALA A 79 10.42 9.54 -8.23
N THR A 80 10.18 8.41 -7.56
CA THR A 80 10.00 7.10 -8.19
C THR A 80 8.71 7.06 -9.00
N VAL A 81 7.57 7.44 -8.41
CA VAL A 81 6.27 7.40 -9.12
C VAL A 81 6.21 8.39 -10.28
N ARG A 82 6.84 9.57 -10.13
CA ARG A 82 6.91 10.60 -11.17
C ARG A 82 7.95 10.36 -12.24
N ASN A 83 8.77 9.32 -12.11
CA ASN A 83 9.74 9.02 -13.15
C ASN A 83 9.02 8.76 -14.48
N PRO A 84 9.40 9.43 -15.59
CA PRO A 84 8.77 9.23 -16.90
C PRO A 84 8.77 7.78 -17.40
N ARG A 85 9.61 6.91 -16.84
CA ARG A 85 9.58 5.47 -17.14
C ARG A 85 8.49 4.70 -16.42
N ASN A 86 7.98 5.26 -15.33
CA ASN A 86 6.96 4.63 -14.48
C ASN A 86 5.55 5.11 -14.80
N GLU A 87 5.38 6.41 -15.12
CA GLU A 87 4.08 7.04 -15.45
C GLU A 87 2.98 6.67 -14.44
N GLY A 88 3.36 6.56 -13.14
CA GLY A 88 2.44 6.13 -12.09
C GLY A 88 1.58 7.28 -11.57
N VAL A 89 0.34 6.98 -11.20
CA VAL A 89 -0.61 7.89 -10.54
C VAL A 89 -0.75 7.61 -9.05
N GLY A 90 -0.18 6.52 -8.59
CA GLY A 90 -0.09 6.11 -7.18
C GLY A 90 1.12 5.22 -6.94
N ILE A 91 1.54 5.11 -5.70
CA ILE A 91 2.59 4.21 -5.24
C ILE A 91 2.42 3.89 -3.75
N ALA A 92 2.54 2.62 -3.40
CA ALA A 92 2.54 2.15 -2.02
C ALA A 92 3.97 1.84 -1.54
N ALA A 93 4.26 2.07 -0.27
CA ALA A 93 5.58 1.84 0.31
C ALA A 93 6.10 0.39 0.13
N PRO A 94 5.27 -0.69 0.19
CA PRO A 94 5.75 -2.03 -0.12
C PRO A 94 6.30 -2.19 -1.54
N GLN A 95 5.86 -1.42 -2.52
CA GLN A 95 6.42 -1.47 -3.88
C GLN A 95 7.88 -1.00 -3.96
N VAL A 96 8.35 -0.27 -2.97
CA VAL A 96 9.77 0.15 -2.87
C VAL A 96 10.51 -0.53 -1.72
N GLY A 97 10.00 -1.67 -1.24
CA GLY A 97 10.67 -2.50 -0.25
C GLY A 97 10.46 -2.06 1.21
N ILE A 98 9.49 -1.21 1.49
CA ILE A 98 9.16 -0.74 2.83
C ILE A 98 7.77 -1.26 3.22
N SER A 99 7.70 -2.32 4.05
CA SER A 99 6.43 -2.95 4.45
C SER A 99 5.71 -2.13 5.53
N ARG A 100 5.38 -0.88 5.20
CA ARG A 100 4.66 0.07 6.05
C ARG A 100 3.44 0.63 5.36
N ARG A 101 2.38 0.90 6.14
CA ARG A 101 1.13 1.45 5.61
C ARG A 101 1.28 2.93 5.25
N MET A 102 1.75 3.19 4.04
CA MET A 102 1.89 4.51 3.47
C MET A 102 1.70 4.44 1.96
N VAL A 103 0.94 5.37 1.42
CA VAL A 103 0.73 5.52 -0.02
C VAL A 103 0.91 6.97 -0.45
N ALA A 104 1.31 7.19 -1.70
CA ALA A 104 1.22 8.47 -2.38
C ALA A 104 0.21 8.33 -3.52
N VAL A 105 -0.74 9.26 -3.63
CA VAL A 105 -1.81 9.26 -4.63
C VAL A 105 -1.88 10.61 -5.31
N GLN A 106 -1.98 10.61 -6.64
CA GLN A 106 -2.28 11.83 -7.41
C GLN A 106 -3.77 12.14 -7.28
N ARG A 107 -4.07 13.33 -6.76
CA ARG A 107 -5.43 13.77 -6.45
C ARG A 107 -6.05 14.47 -7.66
N PHE A 108 -6.58 13.68 -8.62
CA PHE A 108 -7.28 14.21 -9.80
C PHE A 108 -8.58 14.94 -9.45
N ASP A 109 -9.09 14.74 -8.25
CA ASP A 109 -10.26 15.43 -7.69
C ASP A 109 -9.93 16.78 -7.06
N LYS A 110 -8.64 17.18 -7.01
CA LYS A 110 -8.18 18.46 -6.47
C LYS A 110 -7.55 19.35 -7.54
N ALA A 111 -7.67 20.65 -7.38
CA ALA A 111 -7.05 21.63 -8.27
C ALA A 111 -5.54 21.43 -8.34
N GLY A 112 -4.97 21.36 -9.56
CA GLY A 112 -3.55 21.13 -9.79
C GLY A 112 -3.10 19.69 -9.64
N GLU A 113 -4.00 18.76 -9.37
CA GLU A 113 -3.76 17.31 -9.32
C GLU A 113 -2.51 16.93 -8.52
N PRO A 114 -2.37 17.41 -7.27
CA PRO A 114 -1.16 17.19 -6.49
C PRO A 114 -1.02 15.72 -6.09
N PHE A 115 0.23 15.26 -5.91
CA PHE A 115 0.48 14.05 -5.15
C PHE A 115 0.43 14.35 -3.66
N GLU A 116 -0.36 13.59 -2.94
CA GLU A 116 -0.48 13.66 -1.47
C GLU A 116 -0.12 12.32 -0.83
N PHE A 117 0.41 12.37 0.39
CA PHE A 117 0.79 11.19 1.16
C PHE A 117 -0.22 10.88 2.25
N TYR A 118 -0.52 9.59 2.38
CA TYR A 118 -1.51 9.07 3.32
C TYR A 118 -0.86 8.01 4.20
N ILE A 119 -0.92 8.22 5.51
CA ILE A 119 -0.31 7.37 6.52
C ILE A 119 -1.39 6.53 7.16
N ASN A 120 -1.16 5.22 7.24
CA ASN A 120 -2.12 4.25 7.77
C ASN A 120 -3.51 4.38 7.13
N PRO A 121 -3.61 4.50 5.78
CA PRO A 121 -4.90 4.62 5.14
C PRO A 121 -5.70 3.32 5.28
N GLU A 122 -7.03 3.49 5.43
CA GLU A 122 -8.02 2.44 5.54
C GLU A 122 -9.32 2.88 4.88
N ILE A 123 -9.92 2.02 4.07
CA ILE A 123 -11.25 2.23 3.54
C ILE A 123 -12.25 1.75 4.59
N VAL A 124 -12.97 2.70 5.20
CA VAL A 124 -13.95 2.40 6.26
C VAL A 124 -15.33 2.10 5.72
N SER A 125 -15.65 2.63 4.53
CA SER A 125 -16.83 2.24 3.76
C SER A 125 -16.59 2.43 2.26
N ALA A 126 -17.33 1.68 1.45
CA ALA A 126 -17.29 1.75 -0.01
C ALA A 126 -18.71 1.65 -0.57
N SER A 127 -19.00 2.36 -1.66
CA SER A 127 -20.32 2.28 -2.30
C SER A 127 -20.53 0.95 -3.00
N ASP A 128 -21.80 0.51 -3.06
CA ASP A 128 -22.22 -0.63 -3.89
C ASP A 128 -22.19 -0.29 -5.39
N ASP A 129 -22.16 1.00 -5.73
CA ASP A 129 -21.96 1.45 -7.11
C ASP A 129 -20.50 1.25 -7.50
N VAL A 130 -20.27 0.28 -8.39
CA VAL A 130 -18.95 -0.09 -8.89
C VAL A 130 -18.80 0.28 -10.37
N ALA A 131 -17.57 0.55 -10.78
CA ALA A 131 -17.21 0.70 -12.18
C ALA A 131 -16.07 -0.26 -12.53
N GLU A 132 -16.17 -0.88 -13.68
CA GLU A 132 -15.07 -1.63 -14.27
C GLU A 132 -14.18 -0.70 -15.07
N GLY A 133 -12.87 -0.85 -14.92
CA GLY A 133 -11.91 -0.06 -15.68
C GLY A 133 -10.56 -0.76 -15.78
N PRO A 134 -9.74 -0.35 -16.75
CA PRO A 134 -8.42 -0.92 -16.94
C PRO A 134 -7.48 -0.48 -15.82
N GLU A 135 -6.78 -1.44 -15.24
CA GLU A 135 -5.69 -1.20 -14.30
C GLU A 135 -4.38 -1.78 -14.84
N GLY A 136 -3.28 -1.18 -14.41
CA GLY A 136 -1.92 -1.66 -14.53
C GLY A 136 -1.18 -1.32 -13.24
N CYS A 137 -0.01 -1.91 -13.02
CA CYS A 137 0.75 -1.74 -11.80
C CYS A 137 2.24 -1.73 -12.07
N LEU A 138 2.99 -0.84 -11.42
CA LEU A 138 4.45 -0.79 -11.51
C LEU A 138 5.14 -2.09 -11.04
N SER A 139 4.46 -2.86 -10.18
CA SER A 139 4.95 -4.14 -9.67
C SER A 139 4.53 -5.35 -10.51
N VAL A 140 3.75 -5.14 -11.59
CA VAL A 140 3.21 -6.20 -12.46
C VAL A 140 3.45 -5.80 -13.92
N ASP A 141 4.65 -6.03 -14.39
CA ASP A 141 5.07 -5.57 -15.71
C ASP A 141 4.27 -6.21 -16.85
N GLY A 142 3.89 -5.38 -17.82
CA GLY A 142 3.29 -5.83 -19.08
C GLY A 142 1.86 -6.38 -18.97
N VAL A 143 1.27 -6.39 -17.78
CA VAL A 143 -0.11 -6.86 -17.56
C VAL A 143 -1.04 -5.67 -17.38
N ARG A 144 -2.14 -5.69 -18.11
CA ARG A 144 -3.30 -4.79 -17.91
C ARG A 144 -4.56 -5.62 -17.86
N GLY A 145 -5.54 -5.21 -17.04
CA GLY A 145 -6.79 -5.93 -16.95
C GLY A 145 -7.90 -5.09 -16.36
N SER A 146 -9.15 -5.52 -16.55
CA SER A 146 -10.32 -4.84 -16.01
C SER A 146 -10.56 -5.27 -14.57
N VAL A 147 -10.71 -4.29 -13.68
CA VAL A 147 -11.03 -4.49 -12.28
C VAL A 147 -12.27 -3.68 -11.91
N ALA A 148 -13.18 -4.29 -11.15
CA ALA A 148 -14.33 -3.60 -10.59
C ALA A 148 -13.94 -2.89 -9.28
N ARG A 149 -14.17 -1.58 -9.22
CA ARG A 149 -13.88 -0.75 -8.04
C ARG A 149 -15.10 0.09 -7.66
N SER A 150 -15.28 0.31 -6.37
CA SER A 150 -16.31 1.23 -5.87
C SER A 150 -16.03 2.65 -6.37
N ARG A 151 -17.10 3.34 -6.82
CA ARG A 151 -16.99 4.72 -7.33
C ARG A 151 -16.77 5.74 -6.23
N ARG A 152 -17.13 5.39 -5.00
CA ARG A 152 -16.99 6.26 -3.82
C ARG A 152 -16.53 5.44 -2.63
N ILE A 153 -15.55 5.97 -1.90
CA ILE A 153 -15.04 5.39 -0.67
C ILE A 153 -15.05 6.46 0.44
N GLU A 154 -15.17 6.01 1.67
CA GLU A 154 -14.82 6.79 2.85
C GLU A 154 -13.45 6.32 3.34
N LEU A 155 -12.50 7.21 3.30
CA LEU A 155 -11.09 6.97 3.61
C LEU A 155 -10.77 7.55 4.98
N ARG A 156 -10.26 6.71 5.88
CA ARG A 156 -9.65 7.12 7.15
C ARG A 156 -8.14 7.01 7.04
N TYR A 157 -7.41 8.01 7.51
CA TYR A 157 -5.95 8.02 7.46
C TYR A 157 -5.36 8.98 8.48
N ARG A 158 -4.05 8.99 8.61
CA ARG A 158 -3.29 10.03 9.27
C ARG A 158 -2.58 10.91 8.26
N THR A 159 -2.61 12.22 8.53
CA THR A 159 -1.84 13.20 7.76
C THR A 159 -0.35 13.09 8.07
N GLU A 160 0.50 13.78 7.31
CA GLU A 160 1.93 13.89 7.59
C GLU A 160 2.24 14.55 8.94
N ARG A 161 1.28 15.26 9.55
CA ARG A 161 1.36 15.77 10.91
C ARG A 161 0.85 14.79 11.96
N PHE A 162 0.57 13.56 11.53
CA PHE A 162 0.03 12.48 12.34
C PHE A 162 -1.33 12.79 12.99
N ALA A 163 -2.13 13.62 12.34
CA ALA A 163 -3.51 13.92 12.74
C ALA A 163 -4.47 12.94 12.06
N ASP A 164 -5.44 12.42 12.83
CA ASP A 164 -6.49 11.56 12.30
C ASP A 164 -7.44 12.36 11.40
N THR A 165 -7.78 11.80 10.25
CA THR A 165 -8.63 12.44 9.24
C THR A 165 -9.50 11.40 8.56
N THR A 166 -10.70 11.79 8.20
CA THR A 166 -11.61 11.02 7.36
C THR A 166 -12.11 11.92 6.23
N GLU A 167 -12.13 11.39 5.01
CA GLU A 167 -12.68 12.10 3.85
C GLU A 167 -13.40 11.15 2.90
N THR A 168 -14.39 11.66 2.19
CA THR A 168 -15.02 10.96 1.07
C THR A 168 -14.23 11.23 -0.20
N VAL A 169 -13.88 10.17 -0.93
CA VAL A 169 -13.19 10.26 -2.22
C VAL A 169 -14.01 9.56 -3.28
N GLU A 170 -14.10 10.15 -4.47
CA GLU A 170 -14.94 9.66 -5.57
C GLU A 170 -14.15 9.54 -6.88
N GLY A 171 -14.75 8.81 -7.83
CA GLY A 171 -14.27 8.71 -9.22
C GLY A 171 -12.92 8.01 -9.32
N PHE A 172 -12.09 8.48 -10.27
CA PHE A 172 -10.79 7.84 -10.55
C PHE A 172 -9.83 7.86 -9.35
N THR A 173 -9.85 8.93 -8.56
CA THR A 173 -9.03 9.01 -7.35
C THR A 173 -9.42 7.92 -6.34
N ALA A 174 -10.71 7.58 -6.22
CA ALA A 174 -11.14 6.46 -5.36
C ALA A 174 -10.62 5.11 -5.87
N VAL A 175 -10.54 4.92 -7.19
CA VAL A 175 -9.93 3.72 -7.80
C VAL A 175 -8.47 3.60 -7.41
N ILE A 176 -7.70 4.70 -7.52
CA ILE A 176 -6.28 4.73 -7.17
C ILE A 176 -6.09 4.35 -5.69
N PHE A 177 -6.87 4.94 -4.77
CA PHE A 177 -6.78 4.58 -3.35
C PHE A 177 -7.04 3.10 -3.10
N GLN A 178 -8.06 2.51 -3.73
CA GLN A 178 -8.36 1.09 -3.59
C GLN A 178 -7.20 0.22 -4.08
N HIS A 179 -6.56 0.60 -5.19
CA HIS A 179 -5.39 -0.09 -5.72
C HIS A 179 -4.19 0.00 -4.76
N GLU A 180 -3.86 1.20 -4.27
CA GLU A 180 -2.71 1.41 -3.40
C GLU A 180 -2.90 0.78 -2.00
N ILE A 181 -4.13 0.79 -1.47
CA ILE A 181 -4.44 0.14 -0.19
C ILE A 181 -4.38 -1.38 -0.33
N ASP A 182 -4.79 -1.95 -1.46
CA ASP A 182 -4.59 -3.37 -1.74
C ASP A 182 -3.12 -3.78 -1.58
N HIS A 183 -2.18 -2.99 -2.08
CA HIS A 183 -0.75 -3.25 -1.87
C HIS A 183 -0.36 -3.30 -0.40
N LEU A 184 -0.98 -2.49 0.46
CA LEU A 184 -0.72 -2.52 1.90
C LEU A 184 -1.23 -3.79 2.57
N ASP A 185 -2.21 -4.44 1.95
CA ASP A 185 -2.83 -5.68 2.42
C ASP A 185 -2.29 -6.92 1.68
N GLY A 186 -1.21 -6.75 0.89
CA GLY A 186 -0.56 -7.82 0.14
C GLY A 186 -1.37 -8.33 -1.06
N ILE A 187 -2.32 -7.54 -1.54
CA ILE A 187 -3.18 -7.84 -2.68
C ILE A 187 -2.67 -7.09 -3.91
N LEU A 188 -2.65 -7.74 -5.05
CA LEU A 188 -2.32 -7.13 -6.33
C LEU A 188 -3.59 -7.03 -7.20
N PHE A 189 -3.64 -6.07 -8.12
CA PHE A 189 -4.82 -5.88 -8.97
C PHE A 189 -5.18 -7.13 -9.79
N ILE A 190 -4.20 -7.96 -10.14
CA ILE A 190 -4.39 -9.24 -10.83
C ILE A 190 -5.25 -10.24 -10.04
N ASP A 191 -5.29 -10.13 -8.71
CA ASP A 191 -6.12 -10.98 -7.85
C ASP A 191 -7.59 -10.57 -7.90
N ARG A 192 -7.85 -9.33 -8.34
CA ARG A 192 -9.20 -8.76 -8.50
C ARG A 192 -9.70 -8.77 -9.92
N MET A 193 -8.83 -9.11 -10.87
CA MET A 193 -9.24 -9.24 -12.27
C MET A 193 -10.30 -10.32 -12.39
N LYS A 194 -11.34 -10.05 -13.16
CA LYS A 194 -12.25 -11.11 -13.58
C LYS A 194 -11.46 -12.13 -14.41
N SER A 195 -11.61 -13.40 -14.07
CA SER A 195 -11.16 -14.48 -14.95
C SER A 195 -11.84 -14.25 -16.31
N ALA A 196 -11.08 -14.30 -17.41
CA ALA A 196 -11.70 -14.34 -18.72
C ALA A 196 -12.69 -15.52 -18.73
N GLU A 197 -13.97 -15.23 -18.84
CA GLU A 197 -14.99 -16.26 -19.07
C GLU A 197 -14.62 -16.93 -20.40
N ASN A 198 -14.22 -18.23 -20.32
CA ASN A 198 -13.98 -19.08 -21.48
C ASN A 198 -15.31 -19.48 -22.13
#